data_ab72fb4a4eb4e704f2505df1489c42e5
#
_entry.id   ab72fb4a4eb4e704f2505df1489c42e5
#
_cell.length_a   1.000
_cell.length_b   1.000
_cell.length_c   1.000
_cell.angle_alpha   90.00
_cell.angle_beta   90.00
_cell.angle_gamma   90.00
#
_symmetry.space_group_name_H-M   'P 1'
#
loop_
_entity.id
_entity.type
_entity.pdbx_description
1 polymer ?
#
loop_
_entity_poly.entity_id
_entity_poly.type
_entity_poly.pdbx_seq_one_letter_code
_entity_poly.pdbx_strand_id
1 'polypeptide(L)'
;MRTNIGVSTQAVRPESLANTGYAGPRVVPPQLNGQPRPPYDPAIFMDPIEVGERVLRGVRRGDLFIFSHPEFRDGMQARHDAIMRAIPEEPPNEARKAVLSTFGTLLYNPIYEKQTTPGPLEPGAA
;
A
#
# COMPACT_ATOMS: atom_id res chain seq x y z
N MET A 1 -3.16 -5.08 11.75
CA MET A 1 -2.89 -4.07 12.78
C MET A 1 -4.13 -3.91 13.66
N ARG A 2 -4.02 -4.19 14.94
CA ARG A 2 -5.08 -3.93 15.92
C ARG A 2 -5.03 -2.44 16.27
N THR A 3 -5.84 -1.62 15.63
CA THR A 3 -5.94 -0.20 15.95
C THR A 3 -7.31 0.13 16.51
N ASN A 4 -7.34 1.11 17.38
CA ASN A 4 -8.55 1.62 18.00
C ASN A 4 -9.26 2.68 17.12
N ILE A 5 -8.82 2.84 15.84
CA ILE A 5 -9.26 3.91 14.95
C ILE A 5 -10.78 3.92 14.75
N GLY A 6 -11.40 2.73 14.64
CA GLY A 6 -12.85 2.65 14.44
C GLY A 6 -13.66 3.19 15.63
N VAL A 7 -13.19 2.94 16.84
CA VAL A 7 -13.86 3.39 18.08
C VAL A 7 -13.50 4.84 18.40
N SER A 8 -12.23 5.22 18.27
CA SER A 8 -11.77 6.58 18.57
C SER A 8 -12.34 7.60 17.59
N THR A 9 -12.53 7.26 16.32
CA THR A 9 -13.15 8.17 15.35
C THR A 9 -14.59 8.52 15.70
N GLN A 10 -15.34 7.56 16.28
CA GLN A 10 -16.71 7.82 16.74
C GLN A 10 -16.74 8.65 18.04
N ALA A 11 -15.78 8.42 18.94
CA ALA A 11 -15.76 9.04 20.27
C ALA A 11 -15.19 10.47 20.28
N VAL A 12 -14.33 10.82 19.32
CA VAL A 12 -13.57 12.09 19.33
C VAL A 12 -14.00 13.05 18.22
N ARG A 13 -14.92 12.65 17.35
CA ARG A 13 -15.36 13.51 16.23
C ARG A 13 -16.24 14.65 16.75
N PRO A 14 -15.86 15.90 16.57
CA PRO A 14 -16.71 17.03 16.94
C PRO A 14 -18.04 17.00 16.19
N GLU A 15 -19.12 17.36 16.85
CA GLU A 15 -20.46 17.40 16.27
C GLU A 15 -20.53 18.33 15.03
N SER A 16 -19.70 19.38 15.02
CA SER A 16 -19.49 20.27 13.87
C SER A 16 -18.99 19.59 12.59
N LEU A 17 -18.40 18.41 12.69
CA LEU A 17 -17.94 17.60 11.55
C LEU A 17 -18.87 16.44 11.21
N ALA A 18 -20.04 16.36 11.87
CA ALA A 18 -21.01 15.28 11.67
C ALA A 18 -21.57 15.25 10.23
N ASN A 19 -21.59 16.42 9.54
CA ASN A 19 -22.14 16.58 8.20
C ASN A 19 -21.12 16.48 7.06
N THR A 20 -19.94 15.94 7.28
CA THR A 20 -18.94 15.73 6.22
C THR A 20 -19.15 14.45 5.38
N GLY A 21 -20.40 13.95 5.29
CA GLY A 21 -20.73 12.76 4.48
C GLY A 21 -20.34 11.40 5.10
N TYR A 22 -19.88 11.37 6.34
CA TYR A 22 -19.63 10.13 7.06
C TYR A 22 -20.96 9.58 7.63
N ALA A 23 -21.53 8.60 6.98
CA ALA A 23 -22.83 8.00 7.32
C ALA A 23 -22.77 6.95 8.47
N GLY A 24 -21.84 7.06 9.40
CA GLY A 24 -21.71 6.09 10.50
C GLY A 24 -20.87 4.86 10.16
N PRO A 25 -20.90 3.82 10.99
CA PRO A 25 -20.16 2.60 10.71
C PRO A 25 -20.56 2.03 9.35
N ARG A 26 -19.60 1.89 8.47
CA ARG A 26 -19.82 1.25 7.17
C ARG A 26 -20.44 -0.12 7.42
N VAL A 27 -21.67 -0.31 6.97
CA VAL A 27 -22.22 -1.68 6.87
C VAL A 27 -21.38 -2.39 5.84
N VAL A 28 -20.46 -3.20 6.32
CA VAL A 28 -19.59 -3.97 5.44
C VAL A 28 -20.39 -5.12 4.89
N PRO A 29 -20.54 -5.25 3.57
CA PRO A 29 -21.32 -6.35 3.00
C PRO A 29 -20.82 -7.69 3.54
N PRO A 30 -21.70 -8.65 3.80
CA PRO A 30 -21.32 -9.98 4.26
C PRO A 30 -20.51 -10.76 3.23
N GLN A 31 -20.47 -10.27 1.99
CA GLN A 31 -19.70 -10.84 0.89
C GLN A 31 -18.64 -9.87 0.40
N LEU A 32 -17.49 -10.40 0.04
CA LEU A 32 -16.41 -9.69 -0.63
C LEU A 32 -16.11 -10.42 -1.93
N ASN A 33 -16.24 -9.71 -3.06
CA ASN A 33 -16.03 -10.30 -4.39
C ASN A 33 -16.89 -11.56 -4.66
N GLY A 34 -18.14 -11.56 -4.17
CA GLY A 34 -19.06 -12.72 -4.32
C GLY A 34 -18.78 -13.90 -3.39
N GLN A 35 -17.73 -13.82 -2.57
CA GLN A 35 -17.41 -14.84 -1.58
C GLN A 35 -17.90 -14.45 -0.18
N PRO A 36 -18.33 -15.41 0.65
CA PRO A 36 -18.59 -15.13 2.06
C PRO A 36 -17.36 -14.54 2.72
N ARG A 37 -17.56 -13.49 3.50
CA ARG A 37 -16.46 -12.91 4.25
C ARG A 37 -15.99 -13.91 5.31
N PRO A 38 -14.69 -14.20 5.40
CA PRO A 38 -14.17 -15.05 6.46
C PRO A 38 -14.48 -14.43 7.84
N PRO A 39 -14.70 -15.23 8.86
CA PRO A 39 -14.90 -14.73 10.22
C PRO A 39 -13.70 -13.88 10.63
N TYR A 40 -13.98 -12.84 11.40
CA TYR A 40 -12.94 -11.98 11.95
C TYR A 40 -12.07 -12.81 12.91
N ASP A 41 -10.80 -12.99 12.56
CA ASP A 41 -9.80 -13.58 13.41
C ASP A 41 -8.72 -12.52 13.73
N PRO A 42 -8.56 -12.12 14.99
CA PRO A 42 -7.53 -11.18 15.40
C PRO A 42 -6.11 -11.66 15.10
N ALA A 43 -5.88 -12.98 15.03
CA ALA A 43 -4.57 -13.56 14.80
C ALA A 43 -4.00 -13.30 13.38
N ILE A 44 -4.88 -12.93 12.43
CA ILE A 44 -4.42 -12.55 11.08
C ILE A 44 -3.78 -11.17 11.01
N PHE A 45 -3.89 -10.37 12.07
CA PHE A 45 -3.32 -9.04 12.08
C PHE A 45 -1.89 -9.06 12.61
N MET A 46 -1.00 -8.46 11.83
CA MET A 46 0.39 -8.26 12.22
C MET A 46 0.49 -7.38 13.48
N ASP A 47 1.45 -7.69 14.35
CA ASP A 47 1.73 -6.86 15.51
C ASP A 47 2.09 -5.42 15.09
N PRO A 48 1.53 -4.38 15.72
CA PRO A 48 1.84 -2.99 15.41
C PRO A 48 3.31 -2.65 15.53
N ILE A 49 4.04 -3.26 16.46
CA ILE A 49 5.48 -3.04 16.63
C ILE A 49 6.23 -3.61 15.44
N GLU A 50 5.91 -4.83 15.01
CA GLU A 50 6.48 -5.43 13.81
C GLU A 50 6.26 -4.57 12.56
N VAL A 51 5.05 -4.03 12.38
CA VAL A 51 4.75 -3.09 11.29
C VAL A 51 5.64 -1.85 11.40
N GLY A 52 5.76 -1.28 12.60
CA GLY A 52 6.59 -0.11 12.87
C GLY A 52 8.07 -0.34 12.54
N GLU A 53 8.62 -1.49 12.91
CA GLU A 53 10.00 -1.87 12.62
C GLU A 53 10.26 -2.02 11.11
N ARG A 54 9.32 -2.66 10.39
CA ARG A 54 9.41 -2.79 8.92
C ARG A 54 9.42 -1.41 8.26
N VAL A 55 8.55 -0.50 8.70
CA VAL A 55 8.49 0.88 8.19
C VAL A 55 9.79 1.62 8.50
N LEU A 56 10.24 1.59 9.75
CA LEU A 56 11.47 2.28 10.18
C LEU A 56 12.71 1.78 9.40
N ARG A 57 12.78 0.47 9.16
CA ARG A 57 13.85 -0.13 8.37
C ARG A 57 13.83 0.37 6.92
N GLY A 58 12.65 0.49 6.30
CA GLY A 58 12.51 1.04 4.94
C GLY A 58 12.92 2.52 4.88
N VAL A 59 12.47 3.32 5.85
CA VAL A 59 12.85 4.74 5.95
C VAL A 59 14.36 4.91 6.08
N ARG A 60 15.01 4.12 6.95
CA ARG A 60 16.48 4.20 7.15
C ARG A 60 17.27 3.85 5.88
N ARG A 61 16.72 3.03 5.00
CA ARG A 61 17.33 2.69 3.70
C ARG A 61 16.98 3.67 2.58
N GLY A 62 16.04 4.58 2.82
CA GLY A 62 15.54 5.50 1.80
C GLY A 62 14.66 4.82 0.75
N ASP A 63 13.99 3.71 1.11
CA ASP A 63 13.05 3.03 0.23
C ASP A 63 11.87 3.95 -0.13
N LEU A 64 11.51 4.01 -1.42
CA LEU A 64 10.36 4.77 -1.89
C LEU A 64 9.04 4.07 -1.54
N PHE A 65 9.00 2.76 -1.70
CA PHE A 65 7.86 1.93 -1.36
C PHE A 65 8.18 1.07 -0.15
N ILE A 66 7.34 1.17 0.86
CA ILE A 66 7.52 0.42 2.10
C ILE A 66 6.25 -0.39 2.35
N PHE A 67 6.32 -1.69 2.10
CA PHE A 67 5.25 -2.63 2.38
C PHE A 67 5.56 -3.44 3.64
N SER A 68 4.61 -3.48 4.55
CA SER A 68 4.73 -4.26 5.78
C SER A 68 4.29 -5.71 5.61
N HIS A 69 3.44 -6.01 4.62
CA HIS A 69 2.79 -7.30 4.44
C HIS A 69 3.28 -7.98 3.16
N PRO A 70 3.97 -9.13 3.26
CA PRO A 70 4.44 -9.88 2.10
C PRO A 70 3.30 -10.42 1.23
N GLU A 71 2.10 -10.59 1.80
CA GLU A 71 0.89 -11.08 1.13
C GLU A 71 0.41 -10.15 0.00
N PHE A 72 0.88 -8.91 -0.03
CA PHE A 72 0.54 -7.98 -1.10
C PHE A 72 1.26 -8.27 -2.43
N ARG A 73 2.28 -9.15 -2.40
CA ARG A 73 3.15 -9.39 -3.57
C ARG A 73 2.36 -9.77 -4.82
N ASP A 74 1.51 -10.78 -4.73
CA ASP A 74 0.78 -11.31 -5.89
C ASP A 74 -0.21 -10.29 -6.46
N GLY A 75 -0.92 -9.58 -5.58
CA GLY A 75 -1.83 -8.52 -6.00
C GLY A 75 -1.12 -7.34 -6.66
N MET A 76 0.04 -6.95 -6.13
CA MET A 76 0.86 -5.87 -6.71
C MET A 76 1.46 -6.31 -8.04
N GLN A 77 1.90 -7.56 -8.17
CA GLN A 77 2.41 -8.11 -9.43
C GLN A 77 1.31 -8.12 -10.49
N ALA A 78 0.12 -8.64 -10.18
CA ALA A 78 -1.01 -8.67 -11.10
C ALA A 78 -1.41 -7.25 -11.58
N ARG A 79 -1.39 -6.26 -10.67
CA ARG A 79 -1.62 -4.85 -11.01
C ARG A 79 -0.54 -4.30 -11.93
N HIS A 80 0.71 -4.57 -11.63
CA HIS A 80 1.84 -4.13 -12.47
C HIS A 80 1.73 -4.71 -13.87
N ASP A 81 1.48 -6.00 -13.98
CA ASP A 81 1.32 -6.69 -15.27
C ASP A 81 0.14 -6.12 -16.08
N ALA A 82 -0.96 -5.76 -15.41
CA ALA A 82 -2.08 -5.12 -16.09
C ALA A 82 -1.71 -3.74 -16.65
N ILE A 83 -0.92 -2.96 -15.91
CA ILE A 83 -0.40 -1.66 -16.37
C ILE A 83 0.52 -1.86 -17.58
N MET A 84 1.42 -2.83 -17.50
CA MET A 84 2.37 -3.11 -18.59
C MET A 84 1.65 -3.57 -19.88
N ARG A 85 0.60 -4.40 -19.75
CA ARG A 85 -0.22 -4.80 -20.89
C ARG A 85 -1.02 -3.68 -21.55
N ALA A 86 -1.23 -2.56 -20.86
CA ALA A 86 -1.91 -1.40 -21.42
C ALA A 86 -1.00 -0.53 -22.31
N ILE A 87 0.31 -0.79 -22.31
CA ILE A 87 1.26 -0.09 -23.17
C ILE A 87 1.19 -0.72 -24.56
N PRO A 88 1.03 0.09 -25.63
CA PRO A 88 1.00 -0.43 -26.99
C PRO A 88 2.28 -1.19 -27.36
N GLU A 89 2.12 -2.35 -28.00
CA GLU A 89 3.23 -3.15 -28.55
C GLU A 89 3.64 -2.62 -29.93
N GLU A 90 4.26 -1.46 -29.93
CA GLU A 90 4.80 -0.84 -31.13
C GLU A 90 6.24 -0.32 -30.88
N PRO A 91 7.06 -0.17 -31.93
CA PRO A 91 8.39 0.40 -31.76
C PRO A 91 8.31 1.82 -31.17
N PRO A 92 9.08 2.12 -30.10
CA PRO A 92 9.05 3.43 -29.48
C PRO A 92 9.62 4.49 -30.43
N ASN A 93 9.05 5.69 -30.41
CA ASN A 93 9.65 6.85 -31.05
C ASN A 93 10.80 7.34 -30.17
N GLU A 94 12.04 7.15 -30.61
CA GLU A 94 13.24 7.46 -29.83
C GLU A 94 13.37 8.96 -29.51
N ALA A 95 12.95 9.85 -30.40
CA ALA A 95 12.96 11.28 -30.11
C ALA A 95 11.97 11.64 -28.98
N ARG A 96 10.78 11.07 -29.00
CA ARG A 96 9.79 11.26 -27.92
C ARG A 96 10.29 10.66 -26.61
N LYS A 97 10.87 9.48 -26.63
CA LYS A 97 11.44 8.81 -25.47
C LYS A 97 12.56 9.65 -24.83
N ALA A 98 13.46 10.20 -25.64
CA ALA A 98 14.53 11.09 -25.17
C ALA A 98 13.97 12.32 -24.46
N VAL A 99 12.94 12.96 -25.02
CA VAL A 99 12.28 14.12 -24.39
C VAL A 99 11.60 13.71 -23.09
N LEU A 100 10.82 12.64 -23.08
CA LEU A 100 10.11 12.18 -21.89
C LEU A 100 11.05 11.81 -20.74
N SER A 101 12.23 11.26 -21.03
CA SER A 101 13.21 10.90 -20.02
C SER A 101 13.82 12.11 -19.31
N THR A 102 13.81 13.30 -19.93
CA THR A 102 14.36 14.53 -19.33
C THR A 102 13.39 15.19 -18.33
N PHE A 103 12.11 14.88 -18.39
CA PHE A 103 11.10 15.56 -17.56
C PHE A 103 11.02 15.06 -16.11
N GLY A 104 11.84 14.09 -15.70
CA GLY A 104 11.80 13.56 -14.32
C GLY A 104 10.40 13.12 -13.89
N THR A 105 9.63 12.54 -14.83
CA THR A 105 8.26 12.07 -14.55
C THR A 105 8.27 10.87 -13.59
N LEU A 106 7.11 10.54 -13.04
CA LEU A 106 6.95 9.33 -12.24
C LEU A 106 7.34 8.03 -12.97
N LEU A 107 7.43 8.07 -14.31
CA LEU A 107 7.80 6.93 -15.16
C LEU A 107 9.32 6.79 -15.37
N TYR A 108 10.07 7.90 -15.28
CA TYR A 108 11.52 7.96 -15.54
C TYR A 108 12.27 8.58 -14.36
N ASN A 109 11.92 8.20 -13.14
CA ASN A 109 12.55 8.76 -11.96
C ASN A 109 13.63 7.80 -11.44
N PRO A 110 14.91 8.24 -11.36
CA PRO A 110 16.01 7.40 -10.88
C PRO A 110 15.86 6.95 -9.41
N ILE A 111 14.89 7.50 -8.68
CA ILE A 111 14.59 7.07 -7.32
C ILE A 111 14.17 5.59 -7.26
N TYR A 112 13.62 5.03 -8.34
CA TYR A 112 13.25 3.62 -8.41
C TYR A 112 14.45 2.67 -8.32
N GLU A 113 15.63 3.13 -8.79
CA GLU A 113 16.87 2.35 -8.73
C GLU A 113 17.38 2.19 -7.28
N LYS A 114 16.95 3.08 -6.38
CA LYS A 114 17.32 3.05 -4.95
C LYS A 114 16.43 2.11 -4.14
N GLN A 115 15.35 1.59 -4.73
CA GLN A 115 14.44 0.69 -4.03
C GLN A 115 15.16 -0.60 -3.63
N THR A 116 15.14 -0.91 -2.34
CA THR A 116 15.75 -2.15 -1.83
C THR A 116 14.72 -3.27 -1.71
N THR A 117 15.20 -4.51 -1.68
CA THR A 117 14.37 -5.67 -1.35
C THR A 117 14.57 -6.02 0.12
N PRO A 118 13.60 -5.75 0.99
CA PRO A 118 13.73 -6.05 2.41
C PRO A 118 13.69 -7.56 2.66
N GLY A 119 14.66 -8.06 3.42
CA GLY A 119 14.62 -9.40 3.99
C GLY A 119 13.63 -9.51 5.17
N PRO A 120 13.48 -10.69 5.77
CA PRO A 120 12.71 -10.87 7.00
C PRO A 120 13.25 -9.99 8.14
N LEU A 121 12.42 -9.74 9.15
CA LEU A 121 12.91 -9.15 10.40
C LEU A 121 13.77 -10.18 11.14
N GLU A 122 14.91 -9.74 11.66
CA GLU A 122 15.70 -10.60 12.54
C GLU A 122 14.96 -10.81 13.87
N PRO A 123 14.90 -12.04 14.37
CA PRO A 123 14.31 -12.30 15.68
C PRO A 123 15.04 -11.51 16.77
N GLY A 124 14.34 -10.65 17.48
CA GLY A 124 14.89 -9.91 18.63
C GLY A 124 15.54 -8.56 18.30
N ALA A 125 15.29 -7.97 17.14
CA ALA A 125 15.71 -6.61 16.79
C ALA A 125 14.76 -5.53 17.35
N ALA A 126 14.19 -5.78 18.54
CA ALA A 126 13.36 -4.82 19.28
C ALA A 126 14.19 -4.09 20.34
#